data_66ec9f9f89a5033c2b8ab62e395bfe92
#
_entry.id   66ec9f9f89a5033c2b8ab62e395bfe92
#
_cell.length_a   1.000
_cell.length_b   1.000
_cell.length_c   1.000
_cell.angle_alpha   90.00
_cell.angle_beta   90.00
_cell.angle_gamma   90.00
#
_symmetry.space_group_name_H-M   'P 1'
#
loop_
_entity.id
_entity.type
_entity.pdbx_description
1 polymer ?
#
loop_
_entity_poly.entity_id
_entity_poly.type
_entity_poly.pdbx_seq_one_letter_code
_entity_poly.pdbx_strand_id
1 'polypeptide(L)'
;KGPISVWINSPGGDVFAAAQIYNMLMDYPYDVAVKIDGLAASAASVIAMAGTTVEMSPVAMMMIHNPATIAIGDSEEMKKAVKMLDEVKESIMNAYEIKTGLARDKISKLMDAESWFNAKKAVELGFADKILFADGQGDVTNDAGEGMAVSDEMSAPVMFSRQAVMNSMLSKLIPPKKPVEKRTPVDQLEKRLRLLSH
;
A
#
# COMPACT_ATOMS: atom_id res chain seq x y z
N LYS A 1 -0.61 12.56 27.81
CA LYS A 1 -0.47 12.77 26.35
C LYS A 1 1.01 13.01 26.09
N GLY A 2 1.56 12.44 25.03
CA GLY A 2 2.98 12.50 24.67
C GLY A 2 3.22 11.91 23.28
N PRO A 3 4.48 11.70 22.87
CA PRO A 3 4.82 11.11 21.57
C PRO A 3 4.14 9.77 21.35
N ILE A 4 3.85 9.46 20.08
CA ILE A 4 3.23 8.19 19.69
C ILE A 4 4.12 7.45 18.67
N SER A 5 3.97 6.14 18.63
CA SER A 5 4.57 5.29 17.59
C SER A 5 3.45 4.67 16.75
N VAL A 6 3.58 4.79 15.44
CA VAL A 6 2.67 4.19 14.45
C VAL A 6 3.41 3.12 13.69
N TRP A 7 3.02 1.86 13.86
CA TRP A 7 3.59 0.74 13.11
C TRP A 7 2.79 0.50 11.85
N ILE A 8 3.49 0.33 10.71
CA ILE A 8 2.89 0.13 9.40
C ILE A 8 3.38 -1.17 8.78
N ASN A 9 2.41 -2.04 8.45
CA ASN A 9 2.58 -3.18 7.57
C ASN A 9 1.33 -3.30 6.70
N SER A 10 1.31 -2.63 5.54
CA SER A 10 0.11 -2.50 4.72
C SER A 10 0.43 -2.37 3.23
N PRO A 11 -0.34 -3.04 2.35
CA PRO A 11 -0.25 -2.85 0.89
C PRO A 11 -0.92 -1.55 0.40
N GLY A 12 -1.51 -0.76 1.30
CA GLY A 12 -2.30 0.41 0.95
C GLY A 12 -3.80 0.15 0.93
N GLY A 13 -4.53 0.91 0.14
CA GLY A 13 -5.98 0.84 0.04
C GLY A 13 -6.59 2.13 -0.45
N ASP A 14 -7.61 2.63 0.26
CA ASP A 14 -8.32 3.87 -0.07
C ASP A 14 -7.43 5.09 0.18
N VAL A 15 -7.23 5.91 -0.87
CA VAL A 15 -6.37 7.09 -0.82
C VAL A 15 -6.96 8.22 0.02
N PHE A 16 -8.29 8.37 0.05
CA PHE A 16 -8.93 9.40 0.84
C PHE A 16 -8.91 9.08 2.33
N ALA A 17 -9.07 7.79 2.69
CA ALA A 17 -8.86 7.33 4.06
C ALA A 17 -7.40 7.55 4.50
N ALA A 18 -6.44 7.30 3.62
CA ALA A 18 -5.03 7.56 3.91
C ALA A 18 -4.74 9.06 4.09
N ALA A 19 -5.33 9.92 3.25
CA ALA A 19 -5.20 11.37 3.39
C ALA A 19 -5.79 11.86 4.72
N GLN A 20 -6.92 11.30 5.17
CA GLN A 20 -7.49 11.63 6.47
C GLN A 20 -6.55 11.23 7.61
N ILE A 21 -5.99 10.01 7.57
CA ILE A 21 -5.04 9.54 8.59
C ILE A 21 -3.78 10.40 8.58
N TYR A 22 -3.22 10.71 7.40
CA TYR A 22 -2.09 11.61 7.24
C TYR A 22 -2.34 12.94 7.95
N ASN A 23 -3.47 13.59 7.67
CA ASN A 23 -3.82 14.88 8.27
C ASN A 23 -3.98 14.79 9.80
N MET A 24 -4.59 13.71 10.31
CA MET A 24 -4.72 13.50 11.75
C MET A 24 -3.37 13.34 12.45
N LEU A 25 -2.40 12.68 11.79
CA LEU A 25 -1.05 12.53 12.32
C LEU A 25 -0.26 13.84 12.23
N MET A 26 -0.42 14.61 11.16
CA MET A 26 0.20 15.94 10.99
C MET A 26 -0.33 16.96 12.01
N ASP A 27 -1.61 16.89 12.39
CA ASP A 27 -2.25 17.74 13.40
C ASP A 27 -1.95 17.29 14.85
N TYR A 28 -1.28 16.14 15.02
CA TYR A 28 -0.97 15.63 16.34
C TYR A 28 0.10 16.50 17.01
N PRO A 29 -0.14 16.99 18.27
CA PRO A 29 0.69 18.04 18.87
C PRO A 29 2.04 17.55 19.45
N TYR A 30 2.34 16.26 19.33
CA TYR A 30 3.58 15.65 19.78
C TYR A 30 4.24 14.85 18.65
N ASP A 31 5.48 14.42 18.86
CA ASP A 31 6.20 13.60 17.87
C ASP A 31 5.45 12.32 17.51
N VAL A 32 5.46 12.03 16.22
CA VAL A 32 4.91 10.80 15.62
C VAL A 32 6.06 9.99 15.05
N ALA A 33 6.47 8.92 15.70
CA ALA A 33 7.45 7.98 15.17
C ALA A 33 6.74 6.92 14.32
N VAL A 34 6.86 7.00 13.01
CA VAL A 34 6.35 5.97 12.10
C VAL A 34 7.40 4.88 11.95
N LYS A 35 7.01 3.62 12.13
CA LYS A 35 7.87 2.44 12.03
C LYS A 35 7.31 1.46 11.01
N ILE A 36 8.06 1.23 9.94
CA ILE A 36 7.68 0.28 8.88
C ILE A 36 8.43 -1.03 9.15
N ASP A 37 7.70 -2.05 9.61
CA ASP A 37 8.28 -3.34 9.98
C ASP A 37 8.14 -4.43 8.91
N GLY A 38 7.29 -4.22 7.92
CA GLY A 38 7.14 -5.11 6.77
C GLY A 38 6.99 -4.34 5.47
N LEU A 39 5.85 -3.72 5.25
CA LEU A 39 5.51 -3.05 4.00
C LEU A 39 4.77 -1.72 4.26
N ALA A 40 5.15 -0.68 3.54
CA ALA A 40 4.35 0.53 3.38
C ALA A 40 4.17 0.81 1.88
N ALA A 41 3.10 0.28 1.28
CA ALA A 41 2.86 0.42 -0.14
C ALA A 41 1.66 1.33 -0.44
N SER A 42 1.73 2.05 -1.58
CA SER A 42 0.61 2.84 -2.09
C SER A 42 0.10 3.85 -1.03
N ALA A 43 -1.19 3.84 -0.72
CA ALA A 43 -1.81 4.71 0.29
C ALA A 43 -1.13 4.62 1.67
N ALA A 44 -0.56 3.47 2.06
CA ALA A 44 0.17 3.33 3.31
C ALA A 44 1.50 4.11 3.33
N SER A 45 2.16 4.26 2.18
CA SER A 45 3.35 5.10 2.07
C SER A 45 3.03 6.59 2.27
N VAL A 46 1.83 7.03 1.85
CA VAL A 46 1.37 8.40 2.10
C VAL A 46 1.18 8.64 3.60
N ILE A 47 0.56 7.69 4.32
CA ILE A 47 0.42 7.76 5.78
C ILE A 47 1.79 7.86 6.45
N ALA A 48 2.76 7.09 5.98
CA ALA A 48 4.10 7.09 6.54
C ALA A 48 4.78 8.47 6.47
N MET A 49 4.49 9.27 5.46
CA MET A 49 5.05 10.63 5.31
C MET A 49 4.61 11.61 6.40
N ALA A 50 3.57 11.30 7.17
CA ALA A 50 3.15 12.13 8.30
C ALA A 50 4.05 11.97 9.55
N GLY A 51 4.96 11.02 9.56
CA GLY A 51 5.87 10.82 10.68
C GLY A 51 6.85 11.98 10.85
N THR A 52 6.95 12.50 12.09
CA THR A 52 8.08 13.37 12.49
C THR A 52 9.39 12.64 12.21
N THR A 53 9.41 11.34 12.52
CA THR A 53 10.49 10.41 12.17
C THR A 53 9.89 9.18 11.52
N VAL A 54 10.47 8.76 10.38
CA VAL A 54 10.10 7.54 9.67
C VAL A 54 11.27 6.55 9.73
N GLU A 55 11.03 5.40 10.32
CA GLU A 55 12.03 4.35 10.54
C GLU A 55 11.62 3.09 9.78
N MET A 56 12.54 2.46 9.07
CA MET A 56 12.28 1.21 8.33
C MET A 56 13.10 0.06 8.88
N SER A 57 12.47 -1.09 9.09
CA SER A 57 13.19 -2.35 9.34
C SER A 57 14.15 -2.66 8.17
N PRO A 58 15.32 -3.26 8.42
CA PRO A 58 16.27 -3.62 7.36
C PRO A 58 15.69 -4.48 6.24
N VAL A 59 14.62 -5.23 6.55
CA VAL A 59 13.93 -6.13 5.60
C VAL A 59 12.60 -5.56 5.11
N ALA A 60 12.21 -4.36 5.56
CA ALA A 60 10.98 -3.70 5.12
C ALA A 60 11.11 -3.12 3.72
N MET A 61 9.95 -2.99 3.07
CA MET A 61 9.83 -2.38 1.75
C MET A 61 8.85 -1.21 1.78
N MET A 62 9.10 -0.24 0.93
CA MET A 62 8.16 0.82 0.61
C MET A 62 7.86 0.82 -0.88
N MET A 63 6.63 1.17 -1.27
CA MET A 63 6.27 1.30 -2.68
C MET A 63 5.41 2.53 -2.90
N ILE A 64 5.74 3.28 -3.95
CA ILE A 64 4.94 4.41 -4.43
C ILE A 64 4.56 4.20 -5.89
N HIS A 65 3.33 4.55 -6.23
CA HIS A 65 2.81 4.47 -7.59
C HIS A 65 1.70 5.50 -7.83
N ASN A 66 1.27 5.63 -9.08
CA ASN A 66 0.13 6.46 -9.43
C ASN A 66 -1.17 5.90 -8.84
N PRO A 67 -2.11 6.77 -8.44
CA PRO A 67 -3.42 6.33 -7.99
C PRO A 67 -4.15 5.58 -9.11
N ALA A 68 -4.98 4.61 -8.74
CA ALA A 68 -5.77 3.84 -9.67
C ALA A 68 -7.21 3.72 -9.19
N THR A 69 -8.15 3.66 -10.13
CA THR A 69 -9.56 3.44 -9.85
C THR A 69 -10.19 2.51 -10.89
N ILE A 70 -11.39 2.05 -10.60
CA ILE A 70 -12.25 1.38 -11.57
C ILE A 70 -13.38 2.34 -11.90
N ALA A 71 -13.54 2.66 -13.20
CA ALA A 71 -14.63 3.47 -13.68
C ALA A 71 -15.46 2.67 -14.69
N ILE A 72 -16.78 2.86 -14.64
CA ILE A 72 -17.75 2.23 -15.54
C ILE A 72 -18.71 3.33 -16.00
N GLY A 73 -18.89 3.45 -17.31
CA GLY A 73 -19.77 4.46 -17.88
C GLY A 73 -19.42 4.76 -19.34
N ASP A 74 -19.89 5.87 -19.83
CA ASP A 74 -19.60 6.37 -21.17
C ASP A 74 -18.24 7.11 -21.24
N SER A 75 -17.92 7.67 -22.40
CA SER A 75 -16.65 8.38 -22.60
C SER A 75 -16.47 9.60 -21.70
N GLU A 76 -17.55 10.26 -21.30
CA GLU A 76 -17.49 11.42 -20.43
C GLU A 76 -17.21 11.01 -18.98
N GLU A 77 -17.79 9.90 -18.51
CA GLU A 77 -17.48 9.34 -17.20
C GLU A 77 -16.01 8.86 -17.12
N MET A 78 -15.47 8.27 -18.20
CA MET A 78 -14.04 7.92 -18.27
C MET A 78 -13.14 9.16 -18.16
N LYS A 79 -13.46 10.24 -18.87
CA LYS A 79 -12.70 11.50 -18.79
C LYS A 79 -12.73 12.12 -17.40
N LYS A 80 -13.88 12.06 -16.71
CA LYS A 80 -14.00 12.52 -15.33
C LYS A 80 -13.11 11.69 -14.40
N ALA A 81 -13.09 10.36 -14.56
CA ALA A 81 -12.25 9.49 -13.78
C ALA A 81 -10.75 9.78 -13.98
N VAL A 82 -10.32 10.04 -15.23
CA VAL A 82 -8.94 10.43 -15.53
C VAL A 82 -8.59 11.73 -14.81
N LYS A 83 -9.41 12.78 -14.95
CA LYS A 83 -9.17 14.07 -14.27
C LYS A 83 -9.09 13.91 -12.75
N MET A 84 -9.97 13.09 -12.16
CA MET A 84 -9.94 12.83 -10.73
C MET A 84 -8.62 12.14 -10.32
N LEU A 85 -8.13 11.19 -11.10
CA LEU A 85 -6.86 10.52 -10.82
C LEU A 85 -5.68 11.48 -10.92
N ASP A 86 -5.68 12.41 -11.88
CA ASP A 86 -4.67 13.45 -12.01
C ASP A 86 -4.64 14.34 -10.75
N GLU A 87 -5.78 14.82 -10.29
CA GLU A 87 -5.89 15.63 -9.06
C GLU A 87 -5.46 14.86 -7.80
N VAL A 88 -5.83 13.57 -7.71
CA VAL A 88 -5.40 12.70 -6.62
C VAL A 88 -3.88 12.51 -6.65
N LYS A 89 -3.28 12.29 -7.83
CA LYS A 89 -1.83 12.20 -8.01
C LYS A 89 -1.14 13.46 -7.49
N GLU A 90 -1.60 14.62 -7.92
CA GLU A 90 -1.06 15.92 -7.48
C GLU A 90 -1.16 16.08 -5.96
N SER A 91 -2.29 15.67 -5.37
CA SER A 91 -2.51 15.75 -3.93
C SER A 91 -1.55 14.86 -3.12
N ILE A 92 -1.39 13.60 -3.50
CA ILE A 92 -0.51 12.68 -2.76
C ILE A 92 0.98 13.01 -2.96
N MET A 93 1.35 13.57 -4.10
CA MET A 93 2.72 14.06 -4.35
C MET A 93 3.14 15.14 -3.34
N ASN A 94 2.22 15.95 -2.83
CA ASN A 94 2.51 16.93 -1.79
C ASN A 94 3.10 16.29 -0.52
N ALA A 95 2.54 15.15 -0.09
CA ALA A 95 3.05 14.44 1.08
C ALA A 95 4.48 13.94 0.87
N TYR A 96 4.77 13.41 -0.32
CA TYR A 96 6.13 12.98 -0.66
C TYR A 96 7.10 14.15 -0.78
N GLU A 97 6.70 15.24 -1.42
CA GLU A 97 7.53 16.45 -1.58
C GLU A 97 7.88 17.07 -0.22
N ILE A 98 6.89 17.23 0.66
CA ILE A 98 7.08 17.77 2.02
C ILE A 98 8.08 16.91 2.82
N LYS A 99 7.95 15.60 2.76
CA LYS A 99 8.80 14.70 3.55
C LYS A 99 10.20 14.56 2.97
N THR A 100 10.32 14.40 1.65
CA THR A 100 11.59 14.03 1.00
C THR A 100 12.41 15.23 0.54
N GLY A 101 11.77 16.37 0.28
CA GLY A 101 12.38 17.52 -0.37
C GLY A 101 12.79 17.28 -1.84
N LEU A 102 12.37 16.16 -2.43
CA LEU A 102 12.66 15.87 -3.84
C LEU A 102 11.84 16.77 -4.76
N ALA A 103 12.43 17.10 -5.92
CA ALA A 103 11.70 17.80 -6.97
C ALA A 103 10.48 16.99 -7.45
N ARG A 104 9.38 17.69 -7.68
CA ARG A 104 8.09 17.11 -8.08
C ARG A 104 8.18 16.19 -9.30
N ASP A 105 8.96 16.59 -10.31
CA ASP A 105 9.22 15.76 -11.50
C ASP A 105 9.89 14.43 -11.17
N LYS A 106 10.79 14.41 -10.18
CA LYS A 106 11.44 13.17 -9.74
C LYS A 106 10.45 12.26 -9.02
N ILE A 107 9.60 12.82 -8.17
CA ILE A 107 8.54 12.08 -7.49
C ILE A 107 7.56 11.50 -8.52
N SER A 108 7.11 12.31 -9.49
CA SER A 108 6.22 11.84 -10.55
C SER A 108 6.81 10.66 -11.33
N LYS A 109 8.09 10.74 -11.74
CA LYS A 109 8.77 9.64 -12.43
C LYS A 109 8.87 8.38 -11.59
N LEU A 110 9.13 8.51 -10.29
CA LEU A 110 9.16 7.37 -9.38
C LEU A 110 7.76 6.73 -9.24
N MET A 111 6.71 7.52 -9.20
CA MET A 111 5.32 7.02 -9.16
C MET A 111 4.92 6.38 -10.49
N ASP A 112 5.29 6.98 -11.62
CA ASP A 112 5.01 6.45 -12.97
C ASP A 112 5.65 5.07 -13.17
N ALA A 113 6.84 4.87 -12.59
CA ALA A 113 7.60 3.62 -12.65
C ALA A 113 7.15 2.57 -11.61
N GLU A 114 6.16 2.86 -10.76
CA GLU A 114 5.82 1.99 -9.61
C GLU A 114 7.08 1.58 -8.83
N SER A 115 7.68 2.56 -8.15
CA SER A 115 8.99 2.37 -7.53
C SER A 115 8.91 1.65 -6.19
N TRP A 116 9.76 0.64 -6.05
CA TRP A 116 9.95 -0.13 -4.82
C TRP A 116 11.29 0.22 -4.16
N PHE A 117 11.27 0.49 -2.86
CA PHE A 117 12.44 0.88 -2.10
C PHE A 117 12.68 -0.10 -0.94
N ASN A 118 13.89 -0.60 -0.81
CA ASN A 118 14.37 -1.16 0.44
C ASN A 118 14.69 -0.03 1.44
N ALA A 119 14.98 -0.37 2.69
CA ALA A 119 15.22 0.60 3.74
C ALA A 119 16.38 1.58 3.40
N LYS A 120 17.49 1.10 2.83
CA LYS A 120 18.62 1.94 2.42
C LYS A 120 18.21 2.95 1.36
N LYS A 121 17.49 2.50 0.32
CA LYS A 121 17.05 3.38 -0.78
C LYS A 121 15.99 4.38 -0.31
N ALA A 122 15.12 3.99 0.60
CA ALA A 122 14.14 4.90 1.19
C ALA A 122 14.83 6.03 1.99
N VAL A 123 15.86 5.71 2.77
CA VAL A 123 16.68 6.71 3.48
C VAL A 123 17.43 7.60 2.51
N GLU A 124 18.07 7.04 1.49
CA GLU A 124 18.79 7.82 0.45
C GLU A 124 17.90 8.85 -0.25
N LEU A 125 16.65 8.48 -0.51
CA LEU A 125 15.67 9.35 -1.18
C LEU A 125 14.88 10.25 -0.22
N GLY A 126 15.07 10.14 1.09
CA GLY A 126 14.39 10.94 2.10
C GLY A 126 12.97 10.46 2.47
N PHE A 127 12.53 9.30 1.99
CA PHE A 127 11.25 8.70 2.39
C PHE A 127 11.30 8.11 3.79
N ALA A 128 12.48 7.74 4.27
CA ALA A 128 12.73 7.34 5.65
C ALA A 128 13.90 8.12 6.22
N ASP A 129 13.93 8.27 7.54
CA ASP A 129 14.98 9.02 8.24
C ASP A 129 16.10 8.08 8.71
N LYS A 130 15.77 6.83 9.07
CA LYS A 130 16.75 5.84 9.54
C LYS A 130 16.26 4.40 9.39
N ILE A 131 17.23 3.48 9.54
CA ILE A 131 16.97 2.05 9.54
C ILE A 131 16.85 1.59 11.01
N LEU A 132 15.76 0.86 11.33
CA LEU A 132 15.54 0.28 12.65
C LEU A 132 16.66 -0.73 12.97
N PHE A 133 17.04 -0.79 14.24
CA PHE A 133 18.05 -1.74 14.77
C PHE A 133 19.47 -1.55 14.24
N ALA A 134 19.76 -0.42 13.57
CA ALA A 134 21.12 -0.14 13.06
C ALA A 134 22.11 0.26 14.17
N ASP A 135 21.65 0.69 15.32
CA ASP A 135 22.47 1.22 16.44
C ASP A 135 23.36 0.16 17.13
N GLY A 136 23.46 -1.06 16.60
CA GLY A 136 24.28 -2.14 17.15
C GLY A 136 25.20 -2.86 16.16
N GLN A 137 25.17 -2.52 14.89
CA GLN A 137 26.06 -3.10 13.88
C GLN A 137 26.82 -1.99 13.19
N GLY A 138 28.15 -2.02 13.37
CA GLY A 138 29.08 -1.10 12.74
C GLY A 138 28.82 -0.95 11.24
N ASP A 139 29.14 0.23 10.80
CA ASP A 139 29.06 0.74 9.42
C ASP A 139 29.25 -0.33 8.36
N VAL A 140 28.16 -0.87 7.83
CA VAL A 140 28.20 -1.72 6.66
C VAL A 140 28.21 -0.80 5.45
N THR A 141 29.36 -0.18 5.23
CA THR A 141 29.68 0.44 3.95
C THR A 141 29.86 -0.69 2.93
N ASN A 142 28.79 -1.15 2.35
CA ASN A 142 28.85 -1.94 1.14
C ASN A 142 28.67 -1.02 -0.05
N ASP A 143 29.77 -0.88 -0.78
CA ASP A 143 29.87 -0.39 -2.13
C ASP A 143 28.64 -0.85 -2.94
N ALA A 144 27.76 0.10 -3.24
CA ALA A 144 26.54 -0.18 -3.98
C ALA A 144 26.91 -0.29 -5.45
N GLY A 145 27.12 -1.50 -5.89
CA GLY A 145 27.09 -1.82 -7.32
C GLY A 145 25.82 -1.26 -7.95
N GLU A 146 26.02 -0.67 -9.12
CA GLU A 146 25.08 0.00 -9.99
C GLU A 146 23.69 -0.66 -10.03
N GLY A 147 22.67 0.19 -10.00
CA GLY A 147 21.28 -0.24 -10.07
C GLY A 147 21.01 -1.17 -11.25
N MET A 148 20.66 -2.39 -10.95
CA MET A 148 20.10 -3.28 -11.94
C MET A 148 18.76 -2.70 -12.39
N ALA A 149 18.76 -2.18 -13.61
CA ALA A 149 17.51 -2.00 -14.34
C ALA A 149 16.85 -3.39 -14.42
N VAL A 150 15.68 -3.53 -13.82
CA VAL A 150 14.89 -4.76 -13.91
C VAL A 150 14.40 -4.84 -15.35
N SER A 151 15.02 -5.73 -16.13
CA SER A 151 14.53 -6.11 -17.44
C SER A 151 13.18 -6.80 -17.31
N ASP A 152 12.30 -6.56 -18.26
CA ASP A 152 10.88 -6.91 -18.38
C ASP A 152 10.55 -8.42 -18.42
N GLU A 153 11.43 -9.30 -17.97
CA GLU A 153 11.28 -10.75 -18.09
C GLU A 153 11.43 -11.52 -16.78
N MET A 154 10.61 -11.16 -15.76
CA MET A 154 10.32 -12.11 -14.68
C MET A 154 8.94 -11.86 -14.11
N SER A 155 7.92 -12.40 -14.80
CA SER A 155 6.56 -12.50 -14.30
C SER A 155 6.43 -13.64 -13.28
N ALA A 156 7.00 -13.45 -12.09
CA ALA A 156 6.50 -14.13 -10.90
C ALA A 156 5.35 -13.26 -10.34
N PRO A 157 4.22 -13.83 -9.92
CA PRO A 157 3.14 -13.04 -9.34
C PRO A 157 3.61 -12.48 -8.00
N VAL A 158 4.16 -11.27 -8.00
CA VAL A 158 4.43 -10.54 -6.77
C VAL A 158 3.07 -10.23 -6.16
N MET A 159 2.80 -10.78 -4.96
CA MET A 159 1.52 -10.68 -4.24
C MET A 159 1.07 -9.23 -3.99
N PHE A 160 1.87 -8.24 -4.34
CA PHE A 160 1.65 -6.81 -4.12
C PHE A 160 1.79 -5.98 -5.40
N SER A 161 1.67 -6.60 -6.58
CA SER A 161 1.60 -5.87 -7.85
C SER A 161 0.31 -5.03 -7.91
N ARG A 162 0.30 -3.98 -8.75
CA ARG A 162 -0.90 -3.21 -9.07
C ARG A 162 -2.10 -4.13 -9.32
N GLN A 163 -1.88 -5.26 -9.97
CA GLN A 163 -2.89 -6.26 -10.28
C GLN A 163 -3.40 -7.01 -9.04
N ALA A 164 -2.54 -7.29 -8.06
CA ALA A 164 -2.95 -7.92 -6.80
C ALA A 164 -3.77 -6.95 -5.93
N VAL A 165 -3.39 -5.67 -5.88
CA VAL A 165 -4.17 -4.62 -5.20
C VAL A 165 -5.52 -4.43 -5.88
N MET A 166 -5.57 -4.38 -7.22
CA MET A 166 -6.82 -4.32 -8.01
C MET A 166 -7.71 -5.55 -7.75
N ASN A 167 -7.13 -6.75 -7.77
CA ASN A 167 -7.86 -7.98 -7.48
C ASN A 167 -8.39 -8.01 -6.04
N SER A 168 -7.62 -7.49 -5.09
CA SER A 168 -8.07 -7.35 -3.69
C SER A 168 -9.22 -6.35 -3.55
N MET A 169 -9.20 -5.24 -4.30
CA MET A 169 -10.31 -4.28 -4.34
C MET A 169 -11.52 -4.88 -5.02
N LEU A 170 -11.35 -5.55 -6.17
CA LEU A 170 -12.44 -6.24 -6.89
C LEU A 170 -13.10 -7.32 -6.02
N SER A 171 -12.33 -8.09 -5.26
CA SER A 171 -12.87 -9.12 -4.37
C SER A 171 -13.70 -8.55 -3.22
N LYS A 172 -13.47 -7.29 -2.83
CA LYS A 172 -14.28 -6.56 -1.84
C LYS A 172 -15.57 -5.99 -2.44
N LEU A 173 -15.55 -5.65 -3.72
CA LEU A 173 -16.71 -5.12 -4.45
C LEU A 173 -17.64 -6.23 -4.93
N ILE A 174 -17.12 -7.42 -5.20
CA ILE A 174 -17.91 -8.60 -5.57
C ILE A 174 -18.06 -9.45 -4.30
N PRO A 175 -19.23 -9.42 -3.64
CA PRO A 175 -19.41 -10.25 -2.46
C PRO A 175 -19.15 -11.71 -2.82
N PRO A 176 -18.42 -12.46 -1.99
CA PRO A 176 -18.15 -13.86 -2.26
C PRO A 176 -19.48 -14.57 -2.48
N LYS A 177 -19.60 -15.32 -3.58
CA LYS A 177 -20.77 -16.20 -3.79
C LYS A 177 -20.93 -17.00 -2.50
N LYS A 178 -22.07 -16.80 -1.82
CA LYS A 178 -22.40 -17.62 -0.66
C LYS A 178 -22.18 -19.08 -1.05
N PRO A 179 -21.48 -19.87 -0.23
CA PRO A 179 -21.37 -21.29 -0.50
C PRO A 179 -22.78 -21.83 -0.75
N VAL A 180 -22.97 -22.48 -1.89
CA VAL A 180 -24.23 -23.17 -2.14
C VAL A 180 -24.35 -24.18 -1.01
N GLU A 181 -25.25 -23.93 -0.06
CA GLU A 181 -25.58 -24.92 0.96
C GLU A 181 -25.87 -26.21 0.22
N LYS A 182 -25.07 -27.23 0.46
CA LYS A 182 -25.34 -28.57 -0.05
C LYS A 182 -26.66 -28.99 0.59
N ARG A 183 -27.76 -28.70 -0.12
CA ARG A 183 -29.07 -29.16 0.29
C ARG A 183 -29.01 -30.66 0.39
N THR A 184 -29.42 -31.20 1.52
CA THR A 184 -29.51 -32.67 1.72
C THR A 184 -30.39 -33.22 0.60
N PRO A 185 -29.93 -34.19 -0.19
CA PRO A 185 -30.75 -34.79 -1.24
C PRO A 185 -32.08 -35.28 -0.68
N VAL A 186 -33.18 -35.10 -1.44
CA VAL A 186 -34.52 -35.40 -1.01
C VAL A 186 -34.68 -36.86 -0.57
N ASP A 187 -34.01 -37.78 -1.26
CA ASP A 187 -33.94 -39.20 -0.94
C ASP A 187 -33.32 -39.50 0.43
N GLN A 188 -32.40 -38.71 0.92
CA GLN A 188 -31.88 -38.83 2.29
C GLN A 188 -32.86 -38.31 3.34
N LEU A 189 -33.63 -37.28 3.01
CA LEU A 189 -34.68 -36.80 3.88
C LEU A 189 -35.85 -37.80 3.96
N GLU A 190 -36.25 -38.40 2.84
CA GLU A 190 -37.27 -39.45 2.81
C GLU A 190 -36.86 -40.70 3.59
N LYS A 191 -35.59 -41.13 3.47
CA LYS A 191 -35.08 -42.23 4.29
C LYS A 191 -35.13 -41.95 5.80
N ARG A 192 -34.83 -40.72 6.20
CA ARG A 192 -34.93 -40.31 7.62
C ARG A 192 -36.34 -40.25 8.10
N LEU A 193 -37.30 -39.78 7.25
CA LEU A 193 -38.72 -39.77 7.58
C LEU A 193 -39.29 -41.19 7.76
N ARG A 194 -38.91 -42.13 6.91
CA ARG A 194 -39.33 -43.55 7.04
C ARG A 194 -38.83 -44.23 8.33
N LEU A 195 -37.68 -43.79 8.86
CA LEU A 195 -37.16 -44.31 10.13
C LEU A 195 -37.85 -43.74 11.35
N LEU A 196 -38.61 -42.64 11.22
CA LEU A 196 -39.34 -42.02 12.31
C LEU A 196 -40.83 -42.41 12.33
N SER A 197 -41.31 -43.21 11.35
CA SER A 197 -42.70 -43.67 11.23
C SER A 197 -42.95 -45.11 11.75
N HIS A 198 -42.04 -45.61 12.62
CA HIS A 198 -42.20 -46.86 13.37
C HIS A 198 -42.24 -46.62 14.86
#